data_2e9f5fb504fc75b3fbe055657bd09cec
#
_entry.id   2e9f5fb504fc75b3fbe055657bd09cec
#
_cell.length_a   1.000
_cell.length_b   1.000
_cell.length_c   1.000
_cell.angle_alpha   90.00
_cell.angle_beta   90.00
_cell.angle_gamma   90.00
#
_symmetry.space_group_name_H-M   'P 1'
#
loop_
_entity.id
_entity.type
_entity.pdbx_description
1 polymer ?
#
loop_
_entity_poly.entity_id
_entity_poly.type
_entity_poly.pdbx_seq_one_letter_code
_entity_poly.pdbx_strand_id
1 'polypeptide(L)'
;DRNRAERIRSDFVTSINNPNKMYPPLYLMIENIEYDDKLIIYIFVPESTQVCRCGGRIFDRNNDSDIDITNSGDLVFKLYSKKQGTYFVNKVFTCFTMADLRSDIIDRARRLSRLRNKNHPWLTMTDEEILRSSGLILKDSEKGVDGLTRAAILLFGKDETIMAALPQHKTDAIFRTKNTDRYDDRDVIITNLFDTFDRLMEFGKKHLNDPFILEGVQAVSARDAILREIFSNSLAHRDYSTGYVAKFVIEKDRMYTENGNLSHGHGELKLDRFEPFSKNPPIAKVFREVSLADELGSGMR
;
A
#
# COMPACT_ATOMS: atom_id res chain seq x y z
N ASP A 1 26.77 30.61 11.15
CA ASP A 1 27.86 30.45 10.17
C ASP A 1 27.46 29.33 9.19
N ARG A 2 27.22 29.73 7.91
CA ARG A 2 26.77 28.83 6.84
C ARG A 2 27.77 27.68 6.60
N ASN A 3 29.05 27.95 6.62
CA ASN A 3 30.08 26.92 6.40
C ASN A 3 30.08 25.85 7.50
N ARG A 4 29.76 26.23 8.74
CA ARG A 4 29.63 25.31 9.85
C ARG A 4 28.37 24.42 9.71
N ALA A 5 27.29 24.99 9.23
CA ALA A 5 26.02 24.23 9.00
C ALA A 5 26.18 23.19 7.87
N GLU A 6 26.84 23.56 6.77
CA GLU A 6 27.14 22.62 5.68
C GLU A 6 28.05 21.47 6.13
N ARG A 7 29.07 21.77 6.95
CA ARG A 7 29.92 20.72 7.52
C ARG A 7 29.15 19.78 8.42
N ILE A 8 28.31 20.29 9.34
CA ILE A 8 27.47 19.48 10.23
C ILE A 8 26.54 18.61 9.40
N ARG A 9 25.92 19.14 8.35
CA ARG A 9 25.05 18.39 7.44
C ARG A 9 25.81 17.26 6.76
N SER A 10 26.98 17.52 6.21
CA SER A 10 27.83 16.52 5.55
C SER A 10 28.27 15.41 6.50
N ASP A 11 28.71 15.76 7.70
CA ASP A 11 29.15 14.83 8.73
C ASP A 11 27.97 13.94 9.22
N PHE A 12 26.79 14.53 9.34
CA PHE A 12 25.57 13.80 9.71
C PHE A 12 25.16 12.80 8.63
N VAL A 13 25.10 13.21 7.35
CA VAL A 13 24.78 12.31 6.22
C VAL A 13 25.78 11.16 6.15
N THR A 14 27.06 11.45 6.27
CA THR A 14 28.13 10.43 6.28
C THR A 14 27.96 9.45 7.45
N SER A 15 27.54 9.96 8.60
CA SER A 15 27.33 9.11 9.78
C SER A 15 26.11 8.20 9.64
N ILE A 16 25.00 8.68 9.10
CA ILE A 16 23.78 7.89 8.91
C ILE A 16 23.95 6.84 7.81
N ASN A 17 24.69 7.18 6.74
CA ASN A 17 24.94 6.25 5.64
C ASN A 17 26.00 5.19 6.00
N ASN A 18 26.63 5.27 7.14
CA ASN A 18 27.58 4.28 7.60
C ASN A 18 26.84 3.08 8.24
N PRO A 19 26.85 1.88 7.63
CA PRO A 19 26.10 0.72 8.13
C PRO A 19 26.58 0.23 9.52
N ASN A 20 27.80 0.58 9.92
CA ASN A 20 28.29 0.30 11.28
C ASN A 20 27.72 1.24 12.33
N LYS A 21 27.22 2.41 11.92
CA LYS A 21 26.58 3.38 12.82
C LYS A 21 25.06 3.27 12.80
N MET A 22 24.45 3.10 11.61
CA MET A 22 23.00 3.00 11.45
C MET A 22 22.67 1.87 10.47
N TYR A 23 21.82 0.92 10.91
CA TYR A 23 21.35 -0.18 10.07
C TYR A 23 19.87 -0.47 10.35
N PRO A 24 19.00 -0.60 9.32
CA PRO A 24 19.27 -0.29 7.92
C PRO A 24 19.61 1.20 7.72
N PRO A 25 20.24 1.59 6.59
CA PRO A 25 20.52 2.99 6.31
C PRO A 25 19.22 3.79 6.20
N LEU A 26 19.22 4.99 6.74
CA LEU A 26 18.07 5.90 6.72
C LEU A 26 18.33 7.04 5.73
N TYR A 27 17.44 7.18 4.76
CA TYR A 27 17.46 8.33 3.86
C TYR A 27 16.68 9.47 4.50
N LEU A 28 17.39 10.38 5.17
CA LEU A 28 16.80 11.53 5.84
C LEU A 28 17.03 12.80 5.03
N MET A 29 15.97 13.61 4.90
CA MET A 29 16.07 14.94 4.31
C MET A 29 16.55 15.92 5.38
N ILE A 30 17.59 16.68 5.04
CA ILE A 30 18.16 17.69 5.92
C ILE A 30 18.00 19.04 5.23
N GLU A 31 17.29 19.94 5.84
CA GLU A 31 17.00 21.27 5.33
C GLU A 31 17.61 22.33 6.25
N ASN A 32 18.12 23.40 5.64
CA ASN A 32 18.56 24.59 6.35
C ASN A 32 17.41 25.62 6.31
N ILE A 33 16.85 25.95 7.46
CA ILE A 33 15.75 26.90 7.61
C ILE A 33 16.30 28.15 8.30
N GLU A 34 16.08 29.32 7.73
CA GLU A 34 16.37 30.59 8.40
C GLU A 34 15.14 31.01 9.22
N TYR A 35 15.33 31.18 10.51
CA TYR A 35 14.30 31.63 11.43
C TYR A 35 14.88 32.58 12.46
N ASP A 36 14.36 33.79 12.56
CA ASP A 36 14.77 34.84 13.51
C ASP A 36 16.30 35.07 13.47
N ASP A 37 16.85 35.35 12.27
CA ASP A 37 18.27 35.53 11.96
C ASP A 37 19.19 34.37 12.38
N LYS A 38 18.62 33.22 12.68
CA LYS A 38 19.34 31.99 13.02
C LYS A 38 19.16 30.94 11.94
N LEU A 39 20.23 30.22 11.64
CA LEU A 39 20.20 29.06 10.76
C LEU A 39 19.91 27.81 11.58
N ILE A 40 18.74 27.18 11.31
CA ILE A 40 18.29 25.95 11.96
C ILE A 40 18.47 24.81 10.98
N ILE A 41 19.05 23.70 11.44
CA ILE A 41 19.12 22.45 10.68
C ILE A 41 17.87 21.65 11.05
N TYR A 42 16.96 21.48 10.09
CA TYR A 42 15.77 20.69 10.24
C TYR A 42 15.98 19.29 9.65
N ILE A 43 15.61 18.27 10.41
CA ILE A 43 15.71 16.87 9.98
C ILE A 43 14.36 16.22 10.23
N PHE A 44 13.67 15.82 9.16
CA PHE A 44 12.48 15.02 9.28
C PHE A 44 12.86 13.54 9.35
N VAL A 45 12.46 12.87 10.45
CA VAL A 45 12.69 11.43 10.65
C VAL A 45 11.35 10.71 10.51
N PRO A 46 11.10 10.06 9.37
CA PRO A 46 9.87 9.29 9.17
C PRO A 46 9.84 8.05 10.05
N GLU A 47 8.65 7.53 10.31
CA GLU A 47 8.51 6.23 10.98
C GLU A 47 9.08 5.13 10.08
N SER A 48 10.05 4.37 10.61
CA SER A 48 10.65 3.24 9.89
C SER A 48 9.77 2.00 9.99
N THR A 49 9.63 1.26 8.89
CA THR A 49 8.97 -0.05 8.84
C THR A 49 9.83 -1.17 9.42
N GLN A 50 11.12 -0.90 9.65
CA GLN A 50 12.08 -1.85 10.16
C GLN A 50 12.62 -1.40 11.52
N VAL A 51 13.09 -2.36 12.32
CA VAL A 51 13.80 -2.05 13.56
C VAL A 51 15.20 -1.57 13.23
N CYS A 52 15.46 -0.31 13.54
CA CYS A 52 16.77 0.31 13.31
C CYS A 52 17.75 0.00 14.46
N ARG A 53 19.03 -0.17 14.11
CA ARG A 53 20.12 -0.36 15.05
C ARG A 53 21.09 0.81 14.93
N CYS A 54 21.45 1.40 16.06
CA CYS A 54 22.46 2.43 16.14
C CYS A 54 23.70 1.86 16.84
N GLY A 55 24.84 1.79 16.16
CA GLY A 55 26.04 1.15 16.69
C GLY A 55 25.83 -0.31 17.10
N GLY A 56 25.00 -1.06 16.36
CA GLY A 56 24.61 -2.44 16.66
C GLY A 56 23.56 -2.61 17.76
N ARG A 57 23.13 -1.53 18.42
CA ARG A 57 22.16 -1.54 19.52
C ARG A 57 20.77 -1.12 19.05
N ILE A 58 19.75 -1.67 19.72
CA ILE A 58 18.34 -1.35 19.50
C ILE A 58 17.87 -0.49 20.66
N PHE A 59 17.27 0.66 20.35
CA PHE A 59 16.71 1.60 21.31
C PHE A 59 15.21 1.70 21.17
N ASP A 60 14.51 1.85 22.28
CA ASP A 60 13.09 2.21 22.34
C ASP A 60 12.92 3.45 23.23
N ARG A 61 11.80 4.16 23.03
CA ARG A 61 11.49 5.37 23.78
C ARG A 61 10.63 5.03 25.00
N ASN A 62 11.07 5.47 26.18
CA ASN A 62 10.25 5.44 27.38
C ASN A 62 10.12 6.86 27.94
N ASN A 63 8.98 7.49 27.71
CA ASN A 63 8.73 8.90 28.01
C ASN A 63 9.82 9.80 27.40
N ASP A 64 10.64 10.42 28.22
CA ASP A 64 11.66 11.39 27.80
C ASP A 64 13.06 10.79 27.62
N SER A 65 13.21 9.47 27.80
CA SER A 65 14.52 8.80 27.69
C SER A 65 14.52 7.67 26.68
N ASP A 66 15.68 7.45 26.06
CA ASP A 66 15.94 6.31 25.19
C ASP A 66 16.53 5.16 26.02
N ILE A 67 15.94 3.97 25.89
CA ILE A 67 16.36 2.76 26.60
C ILE A 67 17.00 1.81 25.61
N ASP A 68 18.20 1.34 25.92
CA ASP A 68 18.84 0.23 25.21
C ASP A 68 18.12 -1.08 25.54
N ILE A 69 17.38 -1.62 24.56
CA ILE A 69 16.62 -2.86 24.69
C ILE A 69 17.29 -4.05 24.01
N THR A 70 18.52 -3.88 23.51
CA THR A 70 19.24 -4.87 22.69
C THR A 70 19.24 -6.27 23.31
N ASN A 71 19.41 -6.35 24.62
CA ASN A 71 19.48 -7.61 25.36
C ASN A 71 18.15 -8.03 26.02
N SER A 72 17.08 -7.26 25.80
CA SER A 72 15.75 -7.53 26.37
C SER A 72 14.88 -8.23 25.34
N GLY A 73 14.94 -9.58 25.29
CA GLY A 73 14.23 -10.37 24.26
C GLY A 73 12.76 -10.01 24.10
N ASP A 74 12.03 -9.83 25.22
CA ASP A 74 10.60 -9.47 25.20
C ASP A 74 10.35 -8.08 24.61
N LEU A 75 11.16 -7.08 24.96
CA LEU A 75 11.03 -5.72 24.42
C LEU A 75 11.41 -5.66 22.95
N VAL A 76 12.47 -6.37 22.56
CA VAL A 76 12.87 -6.52 21.15
C VAL A 76 11.77 -7.20 20.36
N PHE A 77 11.21 -8.31 20.86
CA PHE A 77 10.09 -8.99 20.21
C PHE A 77 8.86 -8.07 20.09
N LYS A 78 8.53 -7.33 21.15
CA LYS A 78 7.42 -6.35 21.15
C LYS A 78 7.65 -5.25 20.09
N LEU A 79 8.88 -4.75 19.98
CA LEU A 79 9.23 -3.73 18.97
C LEU A 79 9.15 -4.29 17.55
N TYR A 80 9.65 -5.51 17.29
CA TYR A 80 9.50 -6.17 16.00
C TYR A 80 8.03 -6.43 15.66
N SER A 81 7.23 -6.90 16.62
CA SER A 81 5.80 -7.13 16.44
C SER A 81 5.05 -5.82 16.12
N LYS A 82 5.41 -4.72 16.83
CA LYS A 82 4.90 -3.38 16.56
C LYS A 82 5.27 -2.93 15.15
N LYS A 83 6.49 -3.19 14.70
CA LYS A 83 6.96 -2.85 13.35
C LYS A 83 6.36 -3.74 12.26
N GLN A 84 6.10 -5.01 12.53
CA GLN A 84 5.34 -5.90 11.62
C GLN A 84 3.87 -5.46 11.49
N GLY A 85 3.28 -4.90 12.55
CA GLY A 85 1.99 -4.21 12.51
C GLY A 85 2.01 -2.86 11.79
N THR A 86 3.16 -2.41 11.27
CA THR A 86 3.34 -1.09 10.64
C THR A 86 2.64 -0.97 9.29
N TYR A 87 2.33 -2.08 8.64
CA TYR A 87 1.41 -1.99 7.52
C TYR A 87 0.01 -1.73 8.08
N PHE A 88 -0.50 -0.55 7.79
CA PHE A 88 -1.84 -0.12 8.24
C PHE A 88 -2.92 -1.18 7.99
N VAL A 89 -2.78 -1.92 6.90
CA VAL A 89 -3.70 -2.99 6.50
C VAL A 89 -3.55 -4.28 7.32
N ASN A 90 -2.49 -4.43 8.11
CA ASN A 90 -2.27 -5.59 8.99
C ASN A 90 -2.93 -5.45 10.36
N LYS A 91 -3.56 -4.29 10.66
CA LYS A 91 -4.31 -4.14 11.91
C LYS A 91 -5.35 -5.25 12.04
N VAL A 92 -5.31 -5.94 13.18
CA VAL A 92 -6.19 -7.06 13.50
C VAL A 92 -7.47 -6.55 14.18
N PHE A 93 -8.60 -7.09 13.77
CA PHE A 93 -9.90 -6.88 14.37
C PHE A 93 -10.43 -8.21 14.90
N THR A 94 -10.55 -8.30 16.22
CA THR A 94 -11.05 -9.50 16.92
C THR A 94 -12.57 -9.50 17.06
N CYS A 95 -13.23 -8.40 16.69
CA CYS A 95 -14.69 -8.26 16.74
C CYS A 95 -15.38 -8.73 15.46
N PHE A 96 -14.64 -8.91 14.36
CA PHE A 96 -15.18 -9.41 13.09
C PHE A 96 -14.84 -10.89 12.92
N THR A 97 -15.73 -11.60 12.23
CA THR A 97 -15.68 -13.04 11.99
C THR A 97 -15.79 -13.34 10.49
N MET A 98 -15.71 -14.60 10.11
CA MET A 98 -15.94 -15.03 8.71
C MET A 98 -17.35 -14.65 8.21
N ALA A 99 -18.35 -14.51 9.09
CA ALA A 99 -19.70 -14.07 8.72
C ALA A 99 -19.76 -12.61 8.25
N ASP A 100 -18.77 -11.80 8.58
CA ASP A 100 -18.65 -10.39 8.15
C ASP A 100 -18.00 -10.24 6.77
N LEU A 101 -17.55 -11.37 6.19
CA LEU A 101 -16.98 -11.44 4.86
C LEU A 101 -17.98 -11.93 3.81
N ARG A 102 -17.72 -11.63 2.56
CA ARG A 102 -18.43 -12.07 1.37
C ARG A 102 -17.83 -13.41 0.90
N SER A 103 -18.44 -14.52 1.23
CA SER A 103 -18.01 -15.86 0.81
C SER A 103 -18.01 -16.03 -0.71
N ASP A 104 -18.94 -15.39 -1.41
CA ASP A 104 -19.01 -15.39 -2.87
C ASP A 104 -17.77 -14.70 -3.51
N ILE A 105 -17.21 -13.66 -2.88
CA ILE A 105 -15.97 -13.00 -3.34
C ILE A 105 -14.75 -13.89 -3.05
N ILE A 106 -14.72 -14.60 -1.91
CA ILE A 106 -13.66 -15.58 -1.62
C ILE A 106 -13.71 -16.73 -2.64
N ASP A 107 -14.89 -17.24 -2.95
CA ASP A 107 -15.08 -18.24 -4.00
C ASP A 107 -14.68 -17.73 -5.38
N ARG A 108 -14.96 -16.48 -5.67
CA ARG A 108 -14.47 -15.82 -6.90
C ARG A 108 -12.95 -15.80 -6.93
N ALA A 109 -12.28 -15.38 -5.85
CA ALA A 109 -10.82 -15.37 -5.76
C ALA A 109 -10.25 -16.77 -5.96
N ARG A 110 -10.86 -17.82 -5.35
CA ARG A 110 -10.52 -19.22 -5.54
C ARG A 110 -10.62 -19.63 -7.02
N ARG A 111 -11.69 -19.26 -7.72
CA ARG A 111 -11.82 -19.54 -9.16
C ARG A 111 -10.79 -18.81 -10.01
N LEU A 112 -10.51 -17.53 -9.70
CA LEU A 112 -9.54 -16.74 -10.44
C LEU A 112 -8.12 -17.27 -10.27
N SER A 113 -7.75 -17.81 -9.09
CA SER A 113 -6.42 -18.38 -8.87
C SER A 113 -6.08 -19.52 -9.83
N ARG A 114 -7.10 -20.24 -10.36
CA ARG A 114 -6.93 -21.25 -11.41
C ARG A 114 -6.34 -20.68 -12.70
N LEU A 115 -6.57 -19.40 -13.01
CA LEU A 115 -6.05 -18.74 -14.20
C LEU A 115 -4.53 -18.62 -14.12
N ARG A 116 -4.00 -18.42 -12.91
CA ARG A 116 -2.55 -18.39 -12.67
C ARG A 116 -1.94 -19.80 -12.67
N ASN A 117 -2.59 -20.73 -11.99
CA ASN A 117 -2.13 -22.10 -11.90
C ASN A 117 -3.34 -23.05 -11.81
N LYS A 118 -3.43 -23.98 -12.77
CA LYS A 118 -4.52 -25.00 -12.81
C LYS A 118 -4.59 -25.85 -11.53
N ASN A 119 -3.46 -26.03 -10.84
CA ASN A 119 -3.34 -26.76 -9.58
C ASN A 119 -3.08 -25.83 -8.38
N HIS A 120 -3.64 -24.63 -8.39
CA HIS A 120 -3.44 -23.66 -7.33
C HIS A 120 -3.91 -24.21 -5.97
N PRO A 121 -3.13 -24.07 -4.86
CA PRO A 121 -3.50 -24.63 -3.56
C PRO A 121 -4.87 -24.17 -3.05
N TRP A 122 -5.28 -22.95 -3.37
CA TRP A 122 -6.59 -22.42 -2.94
C TRP A 122 -7.79 -23.22 -3.44
N LEU A 123 -7.64 -24.00 -4.49
CA LEU A 123 -8.73 -24.82 -5.05
C LEU A 123 -9.19 -25.94 -4.10
N THR A 124 -8.34 -26.33 -3.16
CA THR A 124 -8.62 -27.38 -2.16
C THR A 124 -8.73 -26.85 -0.74
N MET A 125 -8.38 -25.57 -0.51
CA MET A 125 -8.43 -24.92 0.80
C MET A 125 -9.84 -24.44 1.14
N THR A 126 -10.17 -24.47 2.42
CA THR A 126 -11.32 -23.77 2.99
C THR A 126 -11.11 -22.24 2.92
N ASP A 127 -12.16 -21.47 3.10
CA ASP A 127 -12.07 -20.01 3.11
C ASP A 127 -11.11 -19.52 4.20
N GLU A 128 -11.18 -20.09 5.39
CA GLU A 128 -10.28 -19.74 6.50
C GLU A 128 -8.82 -20.06 6.17
N GLU A 129 -8.54 -21.22 5.57
CA GLU A 129 -7.18 -21.59 5.15
C GLU A 129 -6.63 -20.65 4.07
N ILE A 130 -7.46 -20.19 3.13
CA ILE A 130 -7.08 -19.18 2.14
C ILE A 130 -6.68 -17.89 2.85
N LEU A 131 -7.49 -17.42 3.79
CA LEU A 131 -7.19 -16.18 4.53
C LEU A 131 -5.91 -16.32 5.35
N ARG A 132 -5.71 -17.43 6.05
CA ARG A 132 -4.50 -17.70 6.85
C ARG A 132 -3.25 -17.76 5.97
N SER A 133 -3.29 -18.51 4.88
CA SER A 133 -2.15 -18.65 3.93
C SER A 133 -1.79 -17.33 3.27
N SER A 134 -2.74 -16.42 3.16
CA SER A 134 -2.55 -15.09 2.57
C SER A 134 -2.13 -14.03 3.60
N GLY A 135 -2.05 -14.35 4.89
CA GLY A 135 -1.73 -13.41 5.95
C GLY A 135 -2.89 -12.44 6.27
N LEU A 136 -4.12 -12.87 6.03
CA LEU A 136 -5.33 -12.09 6.23
C LEU A 136 -6.02 -12.39 7.58
N ILE A 137 -5.62 -13.48 8.23
CA ILE A 137 -5.91 -13.79 9.64
C ILE A 137 -4.56 -13.78 10.37
N LEU A 138 -4.45 -12.92 11.35
CA LEU A 138 -3.24 -12.78 12.18
C LEU A 138 -3.63 -12.79 13.66
N LYS A 139 -2.65 -13.12 14.50
CA LYS A 139 -2.79 -13.06 15.94
C LYS A 139 -2.66 -11.62 16.43
N ASP A 140 -3.65 -11.14 17.18
CA ASP A 140 -3.54 -9.88 17.91
C ASP A 140 -2.50 -10.02 19.01
N SER A 141 -1.44 -9.21 18.95
CA SER A 141 -0.30 -9.30 19.88
C SER A 141 -0.65 -8.86 21.31
N GLU A 142 -1.71 -8.07 21.49
CA GLU A 142 -2.14 -7.59 22.81
C GLU A 142 -3.11 -8.57 23.48
N LYS A 143 -4.05 -9.10 22.69
CA LYS A 143 -5.10 -9.99 23.18
C LYS A 143 -4.74 -11.47 23.11
N GLY A 144 -3.74 -11.83 22.30
CA GLY A 144 -3.32 -13.22 22.12
C GLY A 144 -4.29 -14.09 21.32
N VAL A 145 -5.31 -13.51 20.68
CA VAL A 145 -6.34 -14.19 19.88
C VAL A 145 -6.21 -13.88 18.40
N ASP A 146 -6.66 -14.78 17.55
CA ASP A 146 -6.69 -14.56 16.10
C ASP A 146 -7.84 -13.63 15.71
N GLY A 147 -7.64 -12.84 14.67
CA GLY A 147 -8.65 -11.96 14.13
C GLY A 147 -8.41 -11.63 12.65
N LEU A 148 -9.41 -11.06 12.02
CA LEU A 148 -9.34 -10.60 10.63
C LEU A 148 -8.49 -9.34 10.54
N THR A 149 -7.57 -9.30 9.57
CA THR A 149 -6.82 -8.07 9.28
C THR A 149 -7.68 -7.08 8.52
N ARG A 150 -7.31 -5.80 8.57
CA ARG A 150 -7.93 -4.78 7.70
C ARG A 150 -7.83 -5.14 6.23
N ALA A 151 -6.74 -5.79 5.80
CA ALA A 151 -6.60 -6.30 4.44
C ALA A 151 -7.67 -7.33 4.09
N ALA A 152 -8.00 -8.26 5.00
CA ALA A 152 -9.09 -9.22 4.79
C ALA A 152 -10.44 -8.52 4.59
N ILE A 153 -10.70 -7.51 5.43
CA ILE A 153 -11.95 -6.73 5.37
C ILE A 153 -12.01 -5.92 4.06
N LEU A 154 -10.93 -5.27 3.66
CA LEU A 154 -10.89 -4.53 2.40
C LEU A 154 -11.06 -5.45 1.17
N LEU A 155 -10.48 -6.64 1.19
CA LEU A 155 -10.56 -7.59 0.07
C LEU A 155 -11.93 -8.28 -0.01
N PHE A 156 -12.48 -8.70 1.13
CA PHE A 156 -13.60 -9.63 1.16
C PHE A 156 -14.77 -9.18 2.05
N GLY A 157 -14.66 -8.03 2.72
CA GLY A 157 -15.67 -7.54 3.65
C GLY A 157 -16.99 -7.19 2.97
N LYS A 158 -18.07 -7.29 3.73
CA LYS A 158 -19.34 -6.65 3.41
C LYS A 158 -19.19 -5.13 3.54
N ASP A 159 -20.02 -4.36 2.85
CA ASP A 159 -19.91 -2.88 2.83
C ASP A 159 -20.01 -2.29 4.24
N GLU A 160 -20.92 -2.80 5.07
CA GLU A 160 -21.07 -2.38 6.47
C GLU A 160 -19.81 -2.69 7.31
N THR A 161 -19.17 -3.83 7.07
CA THR A 161 -17.93 -4.22 7.76
C THR A 161 -16.76 -3.33 7.34
N ILE A 162 -16.67 -3.02 6.05
CA ILE A 162 -15.66 -2.10 5.52
C ILE A 162 -15.84 -0.71 6.14
N MET A 163 -17.06 -0.19 6.16
CA MET A 163 -17.36 1.12 6.73
C MET A 163 -17.10 1.18 8.24
N ALA A 164 -17.30 0.09 8.97
CA ALA A 164 -16.97 -0.01 10.39
C ALA A 164 -15.45 -0.05 10.64
N ALA A 165 -14.67 -0.76 9.79
CA ALA A 165 -13.23 -0.91 9.94
C ALA A 165 -12.44 0.28 9.36
N LEU A 166 -12.98 0.94 8.33
CA LEU A 166 -12.33 2.01 7.57
C LEU A 166 -13.37 3.00 6.99
N PRO A 167 -13.95 3.89 7.82
CA PRO A 167 -15.01 4.82 7.41
C PRO A 167 -14.65 5.74 6.23
N GLN A 168 -13.36 6.04 6.07
CA GLN A 168 -12.85 6.87 4.97
C GLN A 168 -12.61 6.11 3.66
N HIS A 169 -12.92 4.79 3.61
CA HIS A 169 -12.73 3.99 2.38
C HIS A 169 -13.67 4.45 1.27
N LYS A 170 -13.07 5.01 0.23
CA LYS A 170 -13.80 5.57 -0.90
C LYS A 170 -12.90 5.66 -2.13
N THR A 171 -13.46 5.38 -3.29
CA THR A 171 -12.85 5.65 -4.60
C THR A 171 -13.87 6.38 -5.47
N ASP A 172 -13.45 7.47 -6.11
CA ASP A 172 -14.27 8.24 -7.04
C ASP A 172 -13.82 7.98 -8.49
N ALA A 173 -14.71 7.46 -9.33
CA ALA A 173 -14.54 7.43 -10.76
C ALA A 173 -15.28 8.62 -11.39
N ILE A 174 -14.59 9.45 -12.15
CA ILE A 174 -15.08 10.73 -12.65
C ILE A 174 -14.84 10.81 -14.16
N PHE A 175 -15.88 11.13 -14.91
CA PHE A 175 -15.80 11.48 -16.31
C PHE A 175 -16.21 12.93 -16.49
N ARG A 176 -15.32 13.76 -17.06
CA ARG A 176 -15.55 15.19 -17.28
C ARG A 176 -14.90 15.64 -18.60
N THR A 177 -15.68 15.69 -19.63
CA THR A 177 -15.22 16.12 -20.97
C THR A 177 -15.95 17.38 -21.45
N LYS A 178 -17.22 17.52 -21.10
CA LYS A 178 -18.07 18.68 -21.42
C LYS A 178 -18.13 19.63 -20.22
N ASN A 179 -18.39 19.09 -19.04
CA ASN A 179 -18.45 19.87 -17.81
C ASN A 179 -17.12 19.75 -17.04
N THR A 180 -16.23 20.71 -17.23
CA THR A 180 -14.90 20.74 -16.60
C THR A 180 -14.94 21.15 -15.12
N ASP A 181 -15.99 21.87 -14.68
CA ASP A 181 -16.10 22.33 -13.29
C ASP A 181 -16.66 21.26 -12.36
N ARG A 182 -17.45 20.32 -12.91
CA ARG A 182 -18.04 19.22 -12.15
C ARG A 182 -17.69 17.88 -12.77
N TYR A 183 -18.65 17.22 -13.36
CA TYR A 183 -18.52 15.93 -14.04
C TYR A 183 -19.72 15.72 -14.97
N ASP A 184 -19.52 14.97 -16.02
CA ASP A 184 -20.58 14.49 -16.92
C ASP A 184 -21.15 13.17 -16.39
N ASP A 185 -20.28 12.33 -15.75
CA ASP A 185 -20.65 11.10 -15.08
C ASP A 185 -19.72 10.84 -13.87
N ARG A 186 -20.24 10.17 -12.85
CA ARG A 186 -19.49 9.86 -11.62
C ARG A 186 -19.99 8.58 -10.99
N ASP A 187 -19.05 7.75 -10.52
CA ASP A 187 -19.33 6.59 -9.69
C ASP A 187 -18.57 6.69 -8.36
N VAL A 188 -19.30 6.67 -7.24
CA VAL A 188 -18.74 6.70 -5.89
C VAL A 188 -18.73 5.28 -5.34
N ILE A 189 -17.53 4.73 -5.19
CA ILE A 189 -17.33 3.32 -4.87
C ILE A 189 -16.86 3.19 -3.42
N ILE A 190 -17.64 2.49 -2.61
CA ILE A 190 -17.39 2.22 -1.18
C ILE A 190 -17.68 0.74 -0.89
N THR A 191 -16.99 -0.16 -1.56
CA THR A 191 -17.17 -1.61 -1.43
C THR A 191 -15.81 -2.32 -1.36
N ASN A 192 -15.79 -3.66 -1.30
CA ASN A 192 -14.56 -4.45 -1.30
C ASN A 192 -13.72 -4.22 -2.57
N LEU A 193 -12.43 -4.57 -2.50
CA LEU A 193 -11.48 -4.25 -3.56
C LEU A 193 -11.75 -5.01 -4.86
N PHE A 194 -12.36 -6.21 -4.82
CA PHE A 194 -12.75 -6.94 -6.02
C PHE A 194 -13.87 -6.24 -6.77
N ASP A 195 -14.95 -5.88 -6.06
CA ASP A 195 -16.07 -5.15 -6.66
C ASP A 195 -15.67 -3.73 -7.05
N THR A 196 -14.76 -3.09 -6.29
CA THR A 196 -14.17 -1.80 -6.67
C THR A 196 -13.42 -1.91 -7.99
N PHE A 197 -12.59 -2.94 -8.15
CA PHE A 197 -11.87 -3.18 -9.40
C PHE A 197 -12.82 -3.35 -10.59
N ASP A 198 -13.87 -4.16 -10.44
CA ASP A 198 -14.84 -4.38 -11.52
C ASP A 198 -15.57 -3.10 -11.91
N ARG A 199 -16.07 -2.34 -10.92
CA ARG A 199 -16.77 -1.08 -11.17
C ARG A 199 -15.87 -0.06 -11.88
N LEU A 200 -14.58 0.02 -11.50
CA LEU A 200 -13.61 0.86 -12.20
C LEU A 200 -13.40 0.39 -13.63
N MET A 201 -13.30 -0.92 -13.87
CA MET A 201 -13.19 -1.49 -15.22
C MET A 201 -14.42 -1.17 -16.08
N GLU A 202 -15.62 -1.35 -15.52
CA GLU A 202 -16.87 -1.02 -16.20
C GLU A 202 -16.97 0.47 -16.53
N PHE A 203 -16.60 1.34 -15.58
CA PHE A 203 -16.58 2.78 -15.79
C PHE A 203 -15.59 3.18 -16.89
N GLY A 204 -14.39 2.60 -16.88
CA GLY A 204 -13.40 2.83 -17.93
C GLY A 204 -13.87 2.36 -19.31
N LYS A 205 -14.49 1.17 -19.38
CA LYS A 205 -15.06 0.64 -20.62
C LYS A 205 -16.20 1.48 -21.17
N LYS A 206 -17.00 2.07 -20.30
CA LYS A 206 -18.12 2.95 -20.68
C LYS A 206 -17.65 4.24 -21.34
N HIS A 207 -16.52 4.79 -20.92
CA HIS A 207 -16.09 6.14 -21.29
C HIS A 207 -14.84 6.20 -22.19
N LEU A 208 -14.11 5.09 -22.34
CA LEU A 208 -12.91 5.02 -23.17
C LEU A 208 -13.13 4.13 -24.39
N ASN A 209 -12.72 4.63 -25.54
CA ASN A 209 -12.67 3.81 -26.74
C ASN A 209 -11.61 2.71 -26.61
N ASP A 210 -11.85 1.58 -27.28
CA ASP A 210 -10.90 0.49 -27.38
C ASP A 210 -10.36 0.42 -28.80
N PRO A 211 -9.18 0.99 -29.07
CA PRO A 211 -8.59 0.92 -30.40
C PRO A 211 -8.24 -0.53 -30.72
N PHE A 212 -8.57 -0.96 -31.92
CA PHE A 212 -8.23 -2.28 -32.40
C PHE A 212 -6.71 -2.44 -32.55
N ILE A 213 -6.13 -3.35 -31.78
CA ILE A 213 -4.71 -3.67 -31.83
C ILE A 213 -4.55 -5.18 -32.07
N LEU A 214 -3.63 -5.55 -32.96
CA LEU A 214 -3.24 -6.94 -33.18
C LEU A 214 -1.90 -7.21 -32.52
N GLU A 215 -1.87 -8.24 -31.68
CA GLU A 215 -0.64 -8.81 -31.16
C GLU A 215 -0.43 -10.18 -31.82
N GLY A 216 0.43 -10.22 -32.81
CA GLY A 216 0.53 -11.34 -33.73
C GLY A 216 -0.77 -11.52 -34.55
N VAL A 217 -1.48 -12.64 -34.35
CA VAL A 217 -2.76 -12.95 -35.00
C VAL A 217 -3.97 -12.77 -34.08
N GLN A 218 -3.76 -12.34 -32.85
CA GLN A 218 -4.83 -12.16 -31.86
C GLN A 218 -5.18 -10.69 -31.68
N ALA A 219 -6.48 -10.38 -31.66
CA ALA A 219 -6.98 -9.07 -31.28
C ALA A 219 -6.86 -8.92 -29.76
N VAL A 220 -6.17 -7.89 -29.29
CA VAL A 220 -6.02 -7.56 -27.87
C VAL A 220 -6.64 -6.19 -27.58
N SER A 221 -7.29 -6.09 -26.43
CA SER A 221 -7.80 -4.82 -25.92
C SER A 221 -6.69 -4.10 -25.15
N ALA A 222 -6.04 -3.15 -25.79
CA ALA A 222 -5.03 -2.31 -25.12
C ALA A 222 -5.65 -1.50 -23.99
N ARG A 223 -6.87 -0.99 -24.18
CA ARG A 223 -7.62 -0.29 -23.13
C ARG A 223 -7.75 -1.16 -21.88
N ASP A 224 -8.26 -2.39 -22.04
CA ASP A 224 -8.52 -3.27 -20.90
C ASP A 224 -7.22 -3.69 -20.19
N ALA A 225 -6.12 -3.90 -20.94
CA ALA A 225 -4.81 -4.19 -20.37
C ALA A 225 -4.28 -3.01 -19.54
N ILE A 226 -4.31 -1.79 -20.09
CA ILE A 226 -3.87 -0.57 -19.42
C ILE A 226 -4.72 -0.31 -18.16
N LEU A 227 -6.06 -0.39 -18.28
CA LEU A 227 -6.94 -0.16 -17.12
C LEU A 227 -6.74 -1.18 -16.02
N ARG A 228 -6.54 -2.45 -16.35
CA ARG A 228 -6.23 -3.51 -15.38
C ARG A 228 -5.00 -3.18 -14.58
N GLU A 229 -3.91 -2.81 -15.24
CA GLU A 229 -2.65 -2.45 -14.61
C GLU A 229 -2.80 -1.22 -13.72
N ILE A 230 -3.42 -0.15 -14.22
CA ILE A 230 -3.65 1.08 -13.46
C ILE A 230 -4.46 0.81 -12.20
N PHE A 231 -5.57 0.06 -12.30
CA PHE A 231 -6.44 -0.18 -11.16
C PHE A 231 -5.83 -1.15 -10.15
N SER A 232 -5.15 -2.20 -10.62
CA SER A 232 -4.42 -3.12 -9.73
C SER A 232 -3.37 -2.38 -8.93
N ASN A 233 -2.56 -1.53 -9.58
CA ASN A 233 -1.53 -0.73 -8.93
C ASN A 233 -2.15 0.31 -7.98
N SER A 234 -3.19 1.00 -8.41
CA SER A 234 -3.87 1.99 -7.59
C SER A 234 -4.42 1.38 -6.30
N LEU A 235 -5.05 0.20 -6.36
CA LEU A 235 -5.62 -0.47 -5.20
C LEU A 235 -4.55 -1.16 -4.34
N ALA A 236 -3.52 -1.77 -4.94
CA ALA A 236 -2.47 -2.47 -4.19
C ALA A 236 -1.50 -1.51 -3.47
N HIS A 237 -1.26 -0.31 -4.03
CA HIS A 237 -0.26 0.64 -3.54
C HIS A 237 -0.84 1.89 -2.88
N ARG A 238 -2.16 1.98 -2.72
CA ARG A 238 -2.83 3.07 -2.01
C ARG A 238 -2.42 3.11 -0.54
N ASP A 239 -2.23 4.30 -0.02
CA ASP A 239 -2.15 4.52 1.42
C ASP A 239 -3.56 4.59 2.03
N TYR A 240 -3.99 3.49 2.65
CA TYR A 240 -5.29 3.39 3.30
C TYR A 240 -5.35 4.11 4.66
N SER A 241 -4.22 4.60 5.19
CA SER A 241 -4.19 5.31 6.46
C SER A 241 -4.69 6.74 6.35
N THR A 242 -4.70 7.30 5.15
CA THR A 242 -5.12 8.67 4.89
C THR A 242 -6.61 8.75 4.58
N GLY A 243 -7.23 9.90 4.93
CA GLY A 243 -8.59 10.23 4.48
C GLY A 243 -8.67 10.73 3.04
N TYR A 244 -7.55 10.67 2.28
CA TYR A 244 -7.55 11.13 0.89
C TYR A 244 -8.33 10.18 0.00
N VAL A 245 -9.31 10.73 -0.73
CA VAL A 245 -10.14 9.95 -1.64
C VAL A 245 -9.35 9.59 -2.89
N ALA A 246 -9.21 8.31 -3.16
CA ALA A 246 -8.63 7.85 -4.42
C ALA A 246 -9.55 8.22 -5.58
N LYS A 247 -8.97 8.65 -6.71
CA LYS A 247 -9.74 9.05 -7.89
C LYS A 247 -9.21 8.37 -9.14
N PHE A 248 -10.13 8.02 -10.01
CA PHE A 248 -9.88 7.73 -11.41
C PHE A 248 -10.62 8.77 -12.24
N VAL A 249 -9.91 9.54 -13.04
CA VAL A 249 -10.47 10.67 -13.77
C VAL A 249 -10.20 10.49 -15.25
N ILE A 250 -11.26 10.62 -16.05
CA ILE A 250 -11.22 10.65 -17.51
C ILE A 250 -11.60 12.06 -17.96
N GLU A 251 -10.71 12.72 -18.66
CA GLU A 251 -10.89 14.03 -19.30
C GLU A 251 -10.86 13.88 -20.84
N LYS A 252 -10.98 14.99 -21.53
CA LYS A 252 -11.06 14.99 -23.00
C LYS A 252 -9.81 14.37 -23.65
N ASP A 253 -8.64 14.66 -23.11
CA ASP A 253 -7.34 14.38 -23.75
C ASP A 253 -6.45 13.48 -22.87
N ARG A 254 -6.90 13.12 -21.65
CA ARG A 254 -6.12 12.31 -20.73
C ARG A 254 -6.99 11.53 -19.76
N MET A 255 -6.41 10.49 -19.20
CA MET A 255 -6.91 9.84 -18.00
C MET A 255 -5.79 9.76 -16.95
N TYR A 256 -6.16 9.78 -15.68
CA TYR A 256 -5.20 9.67 -14.59
C TYR A 256 -5.83 9.10 -13.31
N THR A 257 -4.98 8.63 -12.42
CA THR A 257 -5.37 8.23 -11.07
C THR A 257 -4.69 9.11 -10.04
N GLU A 258 -5.39 9.38 -8.94
CA GLU A 258 -4.85 10.04 -7.76
C GLU A 258 -5.01 9.13 -6.57
N ASN A 259 -3.93 8.88 -5.85
CA ASN A 259 -3.93 8.15 -4.58
C ASN A 259 -3.23 8.94 -3.50
N GLY A 260 -3.75 8.88 -2.27
CA GLY A 260 -2.96 9.24 -1.10
C GLY A 260 -1.72 8.37 -1.04
N ASN A 261 -0.55 8.98 -0.82
CA ASN A 261 0.71 8.27 -0.79
C ASN A 261 1.68 8.89 0.21
N LEU A 262 2.28 8.06 1.07
CA LEU A 262 3.48 8.42 1.81
C LEU A 262 4.69 7.94 1.00
N SER A 263 5.59 8.86 0.64
CA SER A 263 6.79 8.49 -0.12
C SER A 263 7.68 7.56 0.69
N HIS A 264 8.27 6.56 0.03
CA HIS A 264 9.20 5.58 0.64
C HIS A 264 10.66 6.00 0.49
N GLY A 265 10.94 7.23 0.20
CA GLY A 265 12.25 7.79 0.00
C GLY A 265 12.12 9.23 -0.44
N HIS A 266 13.24 9.89 -0.55
CA HIS A 266 13.33 11.29 -0.95
C HIS A 266 13.93 11.39 -2.34
N GLY A 267 13.43 12.33 -3.13
CA GLY A 267 13.93 12.64 -4.45
C GLY A 267 13.02 12.19 -5.58
N GLU A 268 13.46 12.43 -6.80
CA GLU A 268 12.74 12.10 -8.02
C GLU A 268 12.79 10.60 -8.29
N LEU A 269 11.62 9.97 -8.50
CA LEU A 269 11.53 8.58 -8.92
C LEU A 269 11.98 8.47 -10.38
N LYS A 270 13.08 7.77 -10.61
CA LYS A 270 13.60 7.49 -11.95
C LYS A 270 13.31 6.06 -12.33
N LEU A 271 12.79 5.85 -13.54
CA LEU A 271 12.43 4.53 -14.07
C LEU A 271 13.61 3.54 -14.10
N ASP A 272 14.83 4.03 -14.27
CA ASP A 272 16.07 3.23 -14.30
C ASP A 272 16.56 2.78 -12.92
N ARG A 273 16.04 3.39 -11.83
CA ARG A 273 16.43 3.12 -10.44
C ARG A 273 15.24 2.84 -9.53
N PHE A 274 14.08 2.54 -10.12
CA PHE A 274 12.88 2.23 -9.36
C PHE A 274 12.93 0.80 -8.84
N GLU A 275 12.98 0.65 -7.52
CA GLU A 275 12.76 -0.63 -6.85
C GLU A 275 11.28 -0.73 -6.45
N PRO A 276 10.54 -1.72 -6.98
CA PRO A 276 9.14 -1.90 -6.63
C PRO A 276 8.98 -2.18 -5.13
N PHE A 277 8.23 -1.34 -4.45
CA PHE A 277 7.89 -1.52 -3.05
C PHE A 277 6.38 -1.70 -2.87
N SER A 278 5.99 -2.81 -2.25
CA SER A 278 4.57 -3.05 -1.96
C SER A 278 4.14 -2.36 -0.67
N LYS A 279 3.23 -1.38 -0.75
CA LYS A 279 2.68 -0.69 0.42
C LYS A 279 1.72 -1.55 1.24
N ASN A 280 1.01 -2.43 0.58
CA ASN A 280 0.04 -3.33 1.19
C ASN A 280 0.35 -4.77 0.78
N PRO A 281 1.41 -5.40 1.32
CA PRO A 281 1.86 -6.73 0.87
C PRO A 281 0.77 -7.80 0.85
N PRO A 282 -0.15 -7.90 1.84
CA PRO A 282 -1.23 -8.89 1.80
C PRO A 282 -2.19 -8.67 0.63
N ILE A 283 -2.53 -7.41 0.32
CA ILE A 283 -3.42 -7.08 -0.81
C ILE A 283 -2.72 -7.40 -2.14
N ALA A 284 -1.48 -6.95 -2.30
CA ALA A 284 -0.68 -7.25 -3.49
C ALA A 284 -0.48 -8.76 -3.70
N LYS A 285 -0.29 -9.53 -2.61
CA LYS A 285 -0.21 -10.98 -2.67
C LYS A 285 -1.50 -11.58 -3.24
N VAL A 286 -2.66 -11.21 -2.69
CA VAL A 286 -3.94 -11.73 -3.18
C VAL A 286 -4.16 -11.37 -4.64
N PHE A 287 -3.91 -10.11 -5.03
CA PHE A 287 -4.07 -9.68 -6.42
C PHE A 287 -3.19 -10.47 -7.39
N ARG A 288 -1.95 -10.83 -6.98
CA ARG A 288 -1.09 -11.71 -7.77
C ARG A 288 -1.66 -13.13 -7.86
N GLU A 289 -2.11 -13.69 -6.74
CA GLU A 289 -2.68 -15.06 -6.73
C GLU A 289 -3.91 -15.20 -7.63
N VAL A 290 -4.66 -14.11 -7.83
CA VAL A 290 -5.85 -14.10 -8.70
C VAL A 290 -5.59 -13.49 -10.08
N SER A 291 -4.34 -13.29 -10.47
CA SER A 291 -3.92 -12.71 -11.77
C SER A 291 -4.51 -11.33 -12.07
N LEU A 292 -4.75 -10.53 -11.04
CA LEU A 292 -5.12 -9.12 -11.19
C LEU A 292 -3.89 -8.20 -11.27
N ALA A 293 -2.75 -8.62 -10.74
CA ALA A 293 -1.48 -7.91 -10.79
C ALA A 293 -0.34 -8.84 -11.24
N ASP A 294 0.64 -8.29 -11.96
CA ASP A 294 1.84 -9.01 -12.37
C ASP A 294 2.93 -9.03 -11.30
N GLU A 295 3.85 -10.02 -11.37
CA GLU A 295 4.89 -10.22 -10.35
C GLU A 295 6.04 -9.20 -10.41
N LEU A 296 6.29 -8.60 -11.55
CA LEU A 296 7.56 -7.92 -11.84
C LEU A 296 7.46 -6.40 -12.03
N GLY A 297 6.33 -5.77 -11.76
CA GLY A 297 6.18 -4.34 -12.02
C GLY A 297 6.42 -3.98 -13.50
N SER A 298 6.12 -4.90 -14.40
CA SER A 298 6.33 -4.77 -15.85
C SER A 298 5.48 -3.67 -16.48
N GLY A 299 4.41 -3.27 -15.80
CA GLY A 299 3.49 -2.24 -16.26
C GLY A 299 4.04 -0.81 -16.28
N MET A 300 5.28 -0.59 -15.78
CA MET A 300 5.95 0.72 -15.86
C MET A 300 7.11 0.74 -16.88
N ARG A 301 7.33 -0.33 -17.62
CA ARG A 301 8.37 -0.42 -18.65
C ARG A 301 7.81 -0.36 -20.05
#